data_ef197a4ff284b3ed0929ae64798c6611
#
_entry.id   ef197a4ff284b3ed0929ae64798c6611
#
_cell.length_a   1.000
_cell.length_b   1.000
_cell.length_c   1.000
_cell.angle_alpha   90.00
_cell.angle_beta   90.00
_cell.angle_gamma   90.00
#
_symmetry.space_group_name_H-M   'P 1'
#
loop_
_entity.id
_entity.type
_entity.pdbx_description
1 polymer ?
#
loop_
_entity_poly.entity_id
_entity_poly.type
_entity_poly.pdbx_seq_one_letter_code
_entity_poly.pdbx_strand_id
1 'polypeptide(L)' 'MNTIDIALRIVTAAHAGQLDRDGYPVILHPLTVGLMGHTDEEKMAGFLHDVVE' A
#
# COMPACT_ATOMS: atom_id res chain seq x y z
N MET A 1 -9.67 11.45 10.83
CA MET A 1 -8.84 10.69 9.86
C MET A 1 -9.33 9.25 9.86
N ASN A 2 -9.72 8.73 8.72
CA ASN A 2 -10.22 7.35 8.69
C ASN A 2 -9.08 6.34 8.56
N THR A 3 -9.40 5.06 8.75
CA THR A 3 -8.39 4.00 8.76
C THR A 3 -7.69 3.81 7.41
N ILE A 4 -8.40 4.04 6.31
CA ILE A 4 -7.82 3.97 4.96
C ILE A 4 -6.75 5.06 4.81
N ASP A 5 -7.02 6.27 5.27
CA ASP A 5 -6.07 7.36 5.21
C ASP A 5 -4.81 7.05 6.01
N ILE A 6 -4.97 6.46 7.18
CA ILE A 6 -3.84 6.05 8.02
C ILE A 6 -3.03 4.97 7.30
N ALA A 7 -3.69 3.96 6.71
CA ALA A 7 -3.02 2.90 5.97
C ALA A 7 -2.22 3.46 4.79
N LEU A 8 -2.78 4.41 4.05
CA LEU A 8 -2.08 5.03 2.93
C LEU A 8 -0.84 5.80 3.38
N ARG A 9 -0.90 6.47 4.53
CA ARG A 9 0.26 7.16 5.08
C ARG A 9 1.37 6.19 5.45
N ILE A 10 1.00 5.05 6.06
CA ILE A 10 1.95 4.02 6.45
C ILE A 10 2.63 3.42 5.21
N VAL A 11 1.84 3.02 4.21
CA VAL A 11 2.39 2.36 3.02
C VAL A 11 3.26 3.33 2.21
N THR A 12 2.86 4.60 2.15
CA THR A 12 3.64 5.61 1.45
C THR A 12 4.99 5.81 2.13
N ALA A 13 5.00 5.92 3.46
CA ALA A 13 6.25 6.10 4.21
C ALA A 13 7.14 4.87 4.09
N ALA A 14 6.56 3.66 4.16
CA ALA A 14 7.32 2.42 4.14
C ALA A 14 8.03 2.20 2.80
N HIS A 15 7.43 2.63 1.70
CA HIS A 15 7.98 2.38 0.36
C HIS A 15 8.52 3.64 -0.33
N ALA A 16 8.62 4.74 0.40
CA ALA A 16 9.09 6.00 -0.18
C ALA A 16 10.48 5.84 -0.81
N GLY A 17 10.62 6.27 -2.05
CA GLY A 17 11.89 6.24 -2.75
C GLY A 17 12.32 4.89 -3.29
N GLN A 18 11.54 3.83 -3.05
CA GLN A 18 11.91 2.49 -3.53
C GLN A 18 11.40 2.29 -4.96
N LEU A 19 12.24 1.73 -5.80
CA LEU A 19 11.91 1.40 -7.18
C LEU A 19 12.03 -0.11 -7.39
N ASP A 20 11.15 -0.67 -8.21
CA ASP A 20 11.26 -2.07 -8.59
C ASP A 20 12.33 -2.24 -9.69
N ARG A 21 12.54 -3.50 -10.14
CA ARG A 21 13.59 -3.77 -11.13
C ARG A 21 13.35 -3.12 -12.49
N ASP A 22 12.10 -2.71 -12.76
CA ASP A 22 11.74 -2.04 -14.01
C ASP A 22 11.77 -0.51 -13.86
N GLY A 23 12.14 0.00 -12.70
CA GLY A 23 12.27 1.43 -12.45
C GLY A 23 10.99 2.12 -12.01
N TYR A 24 9.92 1.36 -11.73
CA TYR A 24 8.66 1.93 -11.25
C TYR A 24 8.63 1.96 -9.72
N PRO A 25 7.90 2.92 -9.13
CA PRO A 25 7.76 2.95 -7.67
C PRO A 25 7.17 1.66 -7.11
N VAL A 26 7.83 1.10 -6.10
CA VAL A 26 7.39 -0.14 -5.46
C VAL A 26 5.97 -0.02 -4.92
N ILE A 27 5.56 1.17 -4.47
CA ILE A 27 4.25 1.41 -3.88
C ILE A 27 3.09 1.08 -4.84
N LEU A 28 3.33 1.04 -6.15
CA LEU A 28 2.27 0.74 -7.12
C LEU A 28 1.64 -0.62 -6.89
N HIS A 29 2.42 -1.61 -6.43
CA HIS A 29 1.91 -2.95 -6.16
C HIS A 29 0.93 -2.99 -4.98
N PRO A 30 1.30 -2.54 -3.78
CA PRO A 30 0.33 -2.56 -2.68
C PRO A 30 -0.86 -1.66 -2.92
N LEU A 31 -0.71 -0.55 -3.65
CA LEU A 31 -1.85 0.28 -4.01
C LEU A 31 -2.83 -0.48 -4.89
N THR A 32 -2.34 -1.21 -5.89
CA THR A 32 -3.17 -2.01 -6.78
C THR A 32 -3.92 -3.09 -5.99
N VAL A 33 -3.20 -3.82 -5.13
CA VAL A 33 -3.82 -4.88 -4.32
C VAL A 33 -4.88 -4.31 -3.39
N GLY A 34 -4.60 -3.18 -2.74
CA GLY A 34 -5.57 -2.55 -1.84
C GLY A 34 -6.82 -2.08 -2.56
N LEU A 35 -6.65 -1.51 -3.76
CA LEU A 35 -7.79 -1.00 -4.53
C LEU A 35 -8.70 -2.12 -5.05
N MET A 36 -8.21 -3.36 -5.09
CA MET A 36 -9.04 -4.51 -5.47
C MET A 36 -9.95 -4.99 -4.33
N GLY A 37 -9.71 -4.54 -3.11
CA GLY A 37 -10.55 -4.91 -1.96
C GLY A 37 -11.93 -4.26 -2.04
N HIS A 38 -12.95 -4.96 -1.51
CA HIS A 38 -14.32 -4.48 -1.51
C HIS A 38 -14.70 -3.77 -0.22
N THR A 39 -14.08 -4.13 0.90
CA THR A 39 -14.33 -3.49 2.19
C THR A 39 -13.12 -2.69 2.62
N ASP A 40 -13.31 -1.81 3.61
CA ASP A 40 -12.18 -1.04 4.16
C ASP A 40 -11.12 -1.96 4.74
N GLU A 41 -11.53 -3.03 5.42
CA GLU A 41 -10.59 -4.01 5.99
C GLU A 41 -9.78 -4.70 4.89
N GLU A 42 -10.43 -5.06 3.78
CA GLU A 42 -9.75 -5.68 2.65
C GLU A 42 -8.77 -4.72 1.98
N LYS A 43 -9.17 -3.46 1.84
CA LYS A 43 -8.28 -2.43 1.26
C LYS A 43 -7.06 -2.20 2.15
N MET A 44 -7.27 -2.11 3.46
CA MET A 44 -6.16 -1.92 4.40
C MET A 44 -5.21 -3.11 4.38
N ALA A 45 -5.76 -4.33 4.35
CA ALA A 45 -4.94 -5.54 4.27
C ALA A 45 -4.09 -5.54 3.00
N GLY A 46 -4.67 -5.15 1.87
CA GLY A 46 -3.94 -5.07 0.60
C GLY A 46 -2.85 -4.01 0.61
N PHE A 47 -3.15 -2.81 1.14
CA PHE A 47 -2.15 -1.75 1.22
C PHE A 47 -0.97 -2.13 2.12
N LEU A 48 -1.22 -2.86 3.19
CA LEU A 48 -0.22 -3.11 4.22
C LEU A 48 0.45 -4.48 4.14
N HIS A 49 0.06 -5.33 3.18
CA HIS A 49 0.52 -6.73 3.18
C HIS A 49 2.04 -6.88 3.08
N ASP A 50 2.74 -5.95 2.45
CA ASP A 50 4.19 -5.99 2.30
C ASP A 50 4.94 -5.14 3.33
N VAL A 51 4.24 -4.36 4.15
CA VAL A 51 4.89 -3.43 5.08
C VAL A 51 5.53 -4.17 6.24
N VAL A 52 4.94 -5.29 6.66
CA VAL A 52 5.36 -6.04 7.84
C VAL A 52 6.43 -7.11 7.55
N GLU A 53 6.91 -7.18 6.35
CA GLU A 53 7.95 -8.16 5.98
C GLU A 53 9.37 -7.70 6.36
#